data_cc046b1d22492bbe2015fba0a313d9cf
#
_entry.id   cc046b1d22492bbe2015fba0a313d9cf
#
_cell.length_a   1.000
_cell.length_b   1.000
_cell.length_c   1.000
_cell.angle_alpha   90.00
_cell.angle_beta   90.00
_cell.angle_gamma   90.00
#
_symmetry.space_group_name_H-M   'P 1'
#
loop_
_entity.id
_entity.type
_entity.pdbx_description
1 polymer ?
#
loop_
_entity_poly.entity_id
_entity_poly.type
_entity_poly.pdbx_seq_one_letter_code
_entity_poly.pdbx_strand_id
1 'polypeptide(L)'
;MRKIAFILSALFCVSCVSSYEHPCEAELQCLDEILDNMDEYVAIKESRIATISETLEDPGLTLNQKYGVYGRLYEEYLPYQFDKALEMLRMQEDIALQMGDMSLKTTASLNKALLFTTSGLFHEASLAFAQLDTLTFDYQQKMIWYNARQKFLNDYEEYLRPSGIDVPDVGKIRSYQNLILENTPENSILNRHITIMHMIWDDRWEEAYDENLRVIEGLNPHSRDYAVQTYWQGFICENLKRDDEKIMWWVKSAICDIQGAIKDNASLCSIAVNLTAPEDTDRAFRYIRLSLEDAVFYNAKLRKVQIASTMPWIEKAYIDAKERQSKVIGKYLMITVVAALLLLAFAIAAVQLHIKGKKTAMTIEKKNILLAESNKSIAMTEDVLRQTNLALVEANAAKEEYLGLFLSMCSGYLDKLKKTISREQYEAELKNFYKTFDTSFLSLYPTFVSDFNALLKEDSRVVLKDSELLNTELRIFALIKLGITQSSHIASLLRYSVNTIYNYRAQVKNAALSDRENFEDMVRKIGSKN
;
A
#
# COMPACT_ATOMS: atom_id res chain seq x y z
N MET A 1 -11.35 -41.42 37.28
CA MET A 1 -12.19 -40.66 36.32
C MET A 1 -12.39 -39.19 36.69
N ARG A 2 -12.63 -38.77 37.94
CA ARG A 2 -12.79 -37.33 38.30
C ARG A 2 -11.55 -36.45 38.09
N LYS A 3 -10.33 -36.98 38.21
CA LYS A 3 -9.07 -36.22 37.95
C LYS A 3 -8.75 -36.02 36.46
N ILE A 4 -9.25 -36.89 35.60
CA ILE A 4 -9.07 -36.77 34.13
C ILE A 4 -10.05 -35.72 33.55
N ALA A 5 -11.26 -35.64 34.12
CA ALA A 5 -12.23 -34.59 33.74
C ALA A 5 -11.75 -33.19 34.11
N PHE A 6 -10.97 -33.03 35.20
CA PHE A 6 -10.41 -31.73 35.61
C PHE A 6 -9.25 -31.27 34.70
N ILE A 7 -8.45 -32.19 34.15
CA ILE A 7 -7.38 -31.87 33.20
C ILE A 7 -7.97 -31.53 31.82
N LEU A 8 -9.04 -32.19 31.39
CA LEU A 8 -9.75 -31.86 30.15
C LEU A 8 -10.53 -30.54 30.26
N SER A 9 -11.07 -30.16 31.41
CA SER A 9 -11.69 -28.85 31.63
C SER A 9 -10.67 -27.71 31.69
N ALA A 10 -9.46 -27.96 32.19
CA ALA A 10 -8.37 -26.97 32.20
C ALA A 10 -7.78 -26.72 30.79
N LEU A 11 -7.81 -27.72 29.91
CA LEU A 11 -7.41 -27.56 28.48
C LEU A 11 -8.49 -26.82 27.67
N PHE A 12 -9.75 -26.81 28.08
CA PHE A 12 -10.82 -26.05 27.44
C PHE A 12 -10.90 -24.58 27.91
N CYS A 13 -10.31 -24.23 29.05
CA CYS A 13 -10.25 -22.85 29.56
C CYS A 13 -9.13 -21.99 28.97
N VAL A 14 -8.25 -22.54 28.12
CA VAL A 14 -7.20 -21.75 27.44
C VAL A 14 -7.72 -21.09 26.16
N SER A 15 -8.96 -21.32 25.74
CA SER A 15 -9.58 -20.70 24.57
C SER A 15 -10.31 -19.36 24.84
N CYS A 16 -10.21 -18.80 26.04
CA CYS A 16 -10.52 -17.37 26.24
C CYS A 16 -9.25 -16.53 26.03
N VAL A 17 -8.65 -16.61 24.85
CA VAL A 17 -7.98 -15.44 24.30
C VAL A 17 -9.12 -14.45 24.08
N SER A 18 -9.14 -13.34 24.82
CA SER A 18 -10.01 -12.22 24.47
C SER A 18 -9.63 -11.89 23.04
N SER A 19 -10.51 -12.22 22.10
CA SER A 19 -10.34 -11.81 20.73
C SER A 19 -10.33 -10.29 20.78
N TYR A 20 -9.18 -9.68 20.47
CA TYR A 20 -9.17 -8.24 20.20
C TYR A 20 -10.19 -8.02 19.09
N GLU A 21 -11.15 -7.19 19.36
CA GLU A 21 -12.11 -6.71 18.38
C GLU A 21 -11.90 -5.20 18.27
N HIS A 22 -11.64 -4.73 17.07
CA HIS A 22 -11.44 -3.31 16.86
C HIS A 22 -12.75 -2.58 17.18
N PRO A 23 -12.74 -1.40 17.85
CA PRO A 23 -13.97 -0.65 18.16
C PRO A 23 -14.88 -0.41 16.94
N CYS A 24 -14.31 -0.30 15.73
CA CYS A 24 -15.02 -0.15 14.46
C CYS A 24 -15.04 -1.46 13.63
N GLU A 25 -15.09 -2.62 14.27
CA GLU A 25 -14.97 -3.91 13.58
C GLU A 25 -16.09 -4.11 12.54
N ALA A 26 -17.32 -3.72 12.87
CA ALA A 26 -18.46 -3.84 11.96
C ALA A 26 -18.27 -2.99 10.69
N GLU A 27 -17.78 -1.76 10.84
CA GLU A 27 -17.48 -0.87 9.73
C GLU A 27 -16.32 -1.38 8.87
N LEU A 28 -15.27 -1.91 9.51
CA LEU A 28 -14.13 -2.50 8.81
C LEU A 28 -14.52 -3.77 8.05
N GLN A 29 -15.38 -4.61 8.60
CA GLN A 29 -15.93 -5.78 7.89
C GLN A 29 -16.77 -5.36 6.69
N CYS A 30 -17.63 -4.36 6.84
CA CYS A 30 -18.38 -3.79 5.72
C CYS A 30 -17.44 -3.28 4.60
N LEU A 31 -16.35 -2.61 4.97
CA LEU A 31 -15.33 -2.18 4.01
C LEU A 31 -14.66 -3.36 3.31
N ASP A 32 -14.31 -4.43 4.06
CA ASP A 32 -13.71 -5.64 3.49
C ASP A 32 -14.64 -6.29 2.45
N GLU A 33 -15.94 -6.40 2.75
CA GLU A 33 -16.96 -6.93 1.83
C GLU A 33 -17.09 -6.07 0.55
N ILE A 34 -17.06 -4.75 0.69
CA ILE A 34 -17.10 -3.82 -0.45
C ILE A 34 -15.82 -3.94 -1.30
N LEU A 35 -14.66 -4.10 -0.67
CA LEU A 35 -13.40 -4.31 -1.35
C LEU A 35 -13.34 -5.64 -2.10
N ASP A 36 -13.95 -6.69 -1.58
CA ASP A 36 -14.04 -8.00 -2.24
C ASP A 36 -14.89 -7.95 -3.52
N ASN A 37 -15.81 -6.98 -3.62
CA ASN A 37 -16.70 -6.79 -4.76
C ASN A 37 -16.34 -5.54 -5.60
N MET A 38 -15.14 -4.96 -5.43
CA MET A 38 -14.75 -3.70 -6.09
C MET A 38 -14.82 -3.75 -7.62
N ASP A 39 -14.60 -4.92 -8.23
CA ASP A 39 -14.64 -5.09 -9.68
C ASP A 39 -16.05 -4.85 -10.26
N GLU A 40 -17.11 -5.10 -9.49
CA GLU A 40 -18.49 -4.82 -9.91
C GLU A 40 -18.72 -3.31 -10.05
N TYR A 41 -18.22 -2.50 -9.12
CA TYR A 41 -18.33 -1.05 -9.18
C TYR A 41 -17.51 -0.46 -10.34
N VAL A 42 -16.34 -1.03 -10.60
CA VAL A 42 -15.52 -0.69 -11.77
C VAL A 42 -16.29 -1.01 -13.07
N ALA A 43 -16.90 -2.18 -13.18
CA ALA A 43 -17.69 -2.55 -14.35
C ALA A 43 -18.89 -1.61 -14.58
N ILE A 44 -19.57 -1.18 -13.53
CA ILE A 44 -20.65 -0.18 -13.60
C ILE A 44 -20.11 1.15 -14.13
N LYS A 45 -18.95 1.60 -13.63
CA LYS A 45 -18.28 2.83 -14.07
C LYS A 45 -17.93 2.76 -15.56
N GLU A 46 -17.29 1.67 -15.99
CA GLU A 46 -16.88 1.46 -17.38
C GLU A 46 -18.10 1.40 -18.32
N SER A 47 -19.19 0.73 -17.92
CA SER A 47 -20.43 0.69 -18.68
C SER A 47 -21.03 2.10 -18.87
N ARG A 48 -21.01 2.93 -17.83
CA ARG A 48 -21.49 4.32 -17.91
C ARG A 48 -20.62 5.16 -18.85
N ILE A 49 -19.30 5.02 -18.77
CA ILE A 49 -18.34 5.68 -19.66
C ILE A 49 -18.60 5.23 -21.12
N ALA A 50 -18.76 3.93 -21.37
CA ALA A 50 -19.06 3.40 -22.69
C ALA A 50 -20.35 4.01 -23.26
N THR A 51 -21.42 4.04 -22.48
CA THR A 51 -22.72 4.64 -22.88
C THR A 51 -22.58 6.12 -23.25
N ILE A 52 -21.77 6.88 -22.50
CA ILE A 52 -21.51 8.29 -22.84
C ILE A 52 -20.66 8.38 -24.13
N SER A 53 -19.67 7.50 -24.29
CA SER A 53 -18.77 7.48 -25.45
C SER A 53 -19.51 7.13 -26.74
N GLU A 54 -20.47 6.20 -26.70
CA GLU A 54 -21.31 5.82 -27.85
C GLU A 54 -22.07 7.02 -28.43
N THR A 55 -22.38 8.05 -27.62
CA THR A 55 -22.99 9.29 -28.12
C THR A 55 -22.10 10.00 -29.14
N LEU A 56 -20.77 9.84 -29.10
CA LEU A 56 -19.85 10.49 -30.05
C LEU A 56 -19.89 9.85 -31.45
N GLU A 57 -20.46 8.66 -31.60
CA GLU A 57 -20.60 7.96 -32.87
C GLU A 57 -21.70 8.56 -33.76
N ASP A 58 -22.57 9.40 -33.20
CA ASP A 58 -23.61 10.09 -33.96
C ASP A 58 -22.97 11.17 -34.89
N PRO A 59 -23.04 10.97 -36.24
CA PRO A 59 -22.47 11.92 -37.18
C PRO A 59 -23.23 13.27 -37.21
N GLY A 60 -24.43 13.32 -36.63
CA GLY A 60 -25.24 14.54 -36.55
C GLY A 60 -24.87 15.49 -35.43
N LEU A 61 -23.94 15.12 -34.54
CA LEU A 61 -23.55 15.96 -33.41
C LEU A 61 -22.85 17.26 -33.86
N THR A 62 -23.40 18.39 -33.39
CA THR A 62 -22.73 19.69 -33.47
C THR A 62 -21.46 19.73 -32.63
N LEU A 63 -20.53 20.65 -32.94
CA LEU A 63 -19.31 20.86 -32.13
C LEU A 63 -19.65 21.15 -30.66
N ASN A 64 -20.67 21.97 -30.40
CA ASN A 64 -21.09 22.26 -29.03
C ASN A 64 -21.60 21.03 -28.26
N GLN A 65 -22.36 20.15 -28.94
CA GLN A 65 -22.78 18.88 -28.35
C GLN A 65 -21.61 17.95 -28.08
N LYS A 66 -20.66 17.85 -29.01
CA LYS A 66 -19.41 17.07 -28.81
C LYS A 66 -18.60 17.60 -27.63
N TYR A 67 -18.46 18.93 -27.51
CA TYR A 67 -17.83 19.57 -26.34
C TYR A 67 -18.49 19.14 -25.03
N GLY A 68 -19.83 19.15 -24.99
CA GLY A 68 -20.58 18.69 -23.82
C GLY A 68 -20.40 17.19 -23.50
N VAL A 69 -20.33 16.34 -24.54
CA VAL A 69 -20.06 14.89 -24.33
C VAL A 69 -18.67 14.67 -23.77
N TYR A 70 -17.65 15.33 -24.31
CA TYR A 70 -16.29 15.26 -23.76
C TYR A 70 -16.22 15.81 -22.33
N GLY A 71 -17.02 16.83 -22.01
CA GLY A 71 -17.16 17.32 -20.63
C GLY A 71 -17.70 16.25 -19.68
N ARG A 72 -18.76 15.53 -20.06
CA ARG A 72 -19.30 14.42 -19.27
C ARG A 72 -18.29 13.28 -19.12
N LEU A 73 -17.57 12.95 -20.18
CA LEU A 73 -16.48 11.94 -20.12
C LEU A 73 -15.36 12.40 -19.20
N TYR A 74 -14.98 13.67 -19.26
CA TYR A 74 -14.01 14.25 -18.34
C TYR A 74 -14.44 14.09 -16.88
N GLU A 75 -15.70 14.38 -16.55
CA GLU A 75 -16.23 14.23 -15.20
C GLU A 75 -16.18 12.76 -14.71
N GLU A 76 -16.45 11.81 -15.61
CA GLU A 76 -16.33 10.39 -15.30
C GLU A 76 -14.88 9.94 -15.09
N TYR A 77 -13.95 10.41 -15.95
CA TYR A 77 -12.54 10.04 -15.87
C TYR A 77 -11.77 10.81 -14.78
N LEU A 78 -12.23 12.01 -14.39
CA LEU A 78 -11.53 12.86 -13.43
C LEU A 78 -11.13 12.14 -12.13
N PRO A 79 -12.01 11.39 -11.45
CA PRO A 79 -11.63 10.63 -10.27
C PRO A 79 -11.11 9.21 -10.56
N TYR A 80 -11.13 8.77 -11.83
CA TYR A 80 -10.93 7.39 -12.21
C TYR A 80 -9.61 7.15 -12.95
N GLN A 81 -9.33 7.92 -14.01
CA GLN A 81 -8.14 7.72 -14.85
C GLN A 81 -7.59 9.02 -15.42
N PHE A 82 -6.47 9.47 -14.89
CA PHE A 82 -5.84 10.76 -15.25
C PHE A 82 -5.60 10.93 -16.76
N ASP A 83 -4.98 9.93 -17.41
CA ASP A 83 -4.58 10.06 -18.82
C ASP A 83 -5.81 10.23 -19.72
N LYS A 84 -6.91 9.55 -19.41
CA LYS A 84 -8.19 9.69 -20.12
C LYS A 84 -8.88 11.02 -19.82
N ALA A 85 -8.87 11.46 -18.58
CA ALA A 85 -9.38 12.79 -18.22
C ALA A 85 -8.63 13.88 -19.01
N LEU A 86 -7.30 13.79 -19.09
CA LEU A 86 -6.48 14.73 -19.87
C LEU A 86 -6.79 14.69 -21.37
N GLU A 87 -7.02 13.50 -21.92
CA GLU A 87 -7.43 13.32 -23.31
C GLU A 87 -8.75 14.04 -23.60
N MET A 88 -9.75 13.89 -22.72
CA MET A 88 -11.05 14.57 -22.87
C MET A 88 -10.91 16.10 -22.84
N LEU A 89 -10.08 16.64 -21.96
CA LEU A 89 -9.82 18.08 -21.92
C LEU A 89 -9.12 18.59 -23.19
N ARG A 90 -8.20 17.82 -23.77
CA ARG A 90 -7.56 18.17 -25.05
C ARG A 90 -8.58 18.21 -26.18
N MET A 91 -9.50 17.23 -26.22
CA MET A 91 -10.58 17.22 -27.20
C MET A 91 -11.51 18.44 -27.02
N GLN A 92 -11.79 18.84 -25.79
CA GLN A 92 -12.52 20.07 -25.52
C GLN A 92 -11.77 21.33 -25.98
N GLU A 93 -10.46 21.44 -25.72
CA GLU A 93 -9.64 22.55 -26.19
C GLU A 93 -9.67 22.66 -27.74
N ASP A 94 -9.51 21.51 -28.44
CA ASP A 94 -9.50 21.45 -29.90
C ASP A 94 -10.87 21.85 -30.49
N ILE A 95 -11.97 21.37 -29.91
CA ILE A 95 -13.33 21.75 -30.34
C ILE A 95 -13.60 23.23 -30.10
N ALA A 96 -13.21 23.75 -28.94
CA ALA A 96 -13.37 25.17 -28.64
C ALA A 96 -12.61 26.06 -29.64
N LEU A 97 -11.40 25.65 -30.05
CA LEU A 97 -10.62 26.31 -31.10
C LEU A 97 -11.33 26.25 -32.46
N GLN A 98 -11.89 25.09 -32.83
CA GLN A 98 -12.66 24.94 -34.09
C GLN A 98 -13.91 25.83 -34.09
N MET A 99 -14.54 26.02 -32.94
CA MET A 99 -15.69 26.92 -32.77
C MET A 99 -15.29 28.42 -32.73
N GLY A 100 -14.00 28.72 -32.52
CA GLY A 100 -13.55 30.08 -32.24
C GLY A 100 -13.96 30.59 -30.85
N ASP A 101 -14.37 29.69 -29.95
CA ASP A 101 -14.86 30.04 -28.61
C ASP A 101 -13.70 29.99 -27.58
N MET A 102 -13.11 31.15 -27.35
CA MET A 102 -12.00 31.28 -26.41
C MET A 102 -12.42 31.11 -24.95
N SER A 103 -13.71 31.35 -24.59
CA SER A 103 -14.19 31.10 -23.24
C SER A 103 -14.23 29.62 -22.91
N LEU A 104 -14.80 28.80 -23.80
CA LEU A 104 -14.80 27.34 -23.64
C LEU A 104 -13.37 26.76 -23.60
N LYS A 105 -12.47 27.27 -24.45
CA LYS A 105 -11.07 26.89 -24.42
C LYS A 105 -10.42 27.20 -23.07
N THR A 106 -10.66 28.40 -22.54
CA THR A 106 -10.14 28.83 -21.24
C THR A 106 -10.66 27.95 -20.12
N THR A 107 -11.93 27.56 -20.14
CA THR A 107 -12.54 26.65 -19.16
C THR A 107 -11.87 25.27 -19.20
N ALA A 108 -11.65 24.70 -20.41
CA ALA A 108 -10.94 23.43 -20.55
C ALA A 108 -9.49 23.53 -20.04
N SER A 109 -8.78 24.63 -20.33
CA SER A 109 -7.42 24.88 -19.85
C SER A 109 -7.35 25.06 -18.32
N LEU A 110 -8.35 25.68 -17.69
CA LEU A 110 -8.48 25.77 -16.22
C LEU A 110 -8.66 24.40 -15.60
N ASN A 111 -9.55 23.58 -16.15
CA ASN A 111 -9.78 22.21 -15.69
C ASN A 111 -8.52 21.36 -15.87
N LYS A 112 -7.74 21.59 -16.94
CA LYS A 112 -6.44 20.92 -17.16
C LYS A 112 -5.43 21.30 -16.08
N ALA A 113 -5.32 22.56 -15.70
CA ALA A 113 -4.45 23.00 -14.61
C ALA A 113 -4.87 22.39 -13.26
N LEU A 114 -6.19 22.29 -12.99
CA LEU A 114 -6.73 21.61 -11.83
C LEU A 114 -6.43 20.11 -11.84
N LEU A 115 -6.57 19.44 -12.99
CA LEU A 115 -6.26 18.02 -13.17
C LEU A 115 -4.77 17.73 -12.89
N PHE A 116 -3.86 18.57 -13.41
CA PHE A 116 -2.43 18.46 -13.11
C PHE A 116 -2.15 18.63 -11.62
N THR A 117 -2.80 19.59 -10.98
CA THR A 117 -2.71 19.81 -9.53
C THR A 117 -3.12 18.55 -8.76
N THR A 118 -4.31 18.03 -9.03
CA THR A 118 -4.87 16.86 -8.34
C THR A 118 -3.98 15.63 -8.47
N SER A 119 -3.34 15.44 -9.63
CA SER A 119 -2.41 14.31 -9.83
C SER A 119 -1.00 14.56 -9.27
N GLY A 120 -0.70 15.74 -8.72
CA GLY A 120 0.63 16.10 -8.20
C GLY A 120 1.66 16.41 -9.29
N LEU A 121 1.22 16.82 -10.47
CA LEU A 121 2.06 17.30 -11.57
C LEU A 121 2.23 18.81 -11.44
N PHE A 122 2.91 19.23 -10.37
CA PHE A 122 2.99 20.65 -9.98
C PHE A 122 3.71 21.54 -10.97
N HIS A 123 4.71 21.01 -11.68
CA HIS A 123 5.40 21.77 -12.73
C HIS A 123 4.45 22.05 -13.90
N GLU A 124 3.78 21.04 -14.40
CA GLU A 124 2.80 21.14 -15.48
C GLU A 124 1.62 22.02 -15.10
N ALA A 125 1.13 21.90 -13.85
CA ALA A 125 0.10 22.77 -13.31
C ALA A 125 0.56 24.24 -13.31
N SER A 126 1.78 24.51 -12.85
CA SER A 126 2.34 25.86 -12.81
C SER A 126 2.44 26.48 -14.22
N LEU A 127 2.93 25.70 -15.19
CA LEU A 127 2.99 26.15 -16.59
C LEU A 127 1.60 26.40 -17.17
N ALA A 128 0.63 25.52 -16.88
CA ALA A 128 -0.75 25.70 -17.33
C ALA A 128 -1.37 26.98 -16.74
N PHE A 129 -1.17 27.23 -15.45
CA PHE A 129 -1.62 28.47 -14.82
C PHE A 129 -0.99 29.73 -15.41
N ALA A 130 0.31 29.67 -15.74
CA ALA A 130 1.01 30.83 -16.30
C ALA A 130 0.53 31.25 -17.70
N GLN A 131 -0.14 30.35 -18.43
CA GLN A 131 -0.69 30.61 -19.76
C GLN A 131 -2.09 31.26 -19.74
N LEU A 132 -2.71 31.39 -18.57
CA LEU A 132 -4.07 31.86 -18.42
C LEU A 132 -4.12 33.37 -18.12
N ASP A 133 -4.92 34.11 -18.88
CA ASP A 133 -5.17 35.51 -18.64
C ASP A 133 -6.39 35.68 -17.71
N THR A 134 -6.12 35.94 -16.45
CA THR A 134 -7.16 36.08 -15.42
C THR A 134 -8.09 37.26 -15.59
N LEU A 135 -7.69 38.26 -16.41
CA LEU A 135 -8.51 39.45 -16.68
C LEU A 135 -9.73 39.14 -17.56
N THR A 136 -9.63 38.06 -18.35
CA THR A 136 -10.70 37.66 -19.29
C THR A 136 -11.72 36.70 -18.66
N PHE A 137 -11.51 36.24 -17.42
CA PHE A 137 -12.34 35.22 -16.78
C PHE A 137 -13.76 35.70 -16.48
N ASP A 138 -14.74 34.91 -16.88
CA ASP A 138 -16.11 35.00 -16.39
C ASP A 138 -16.22 34.54 -14.93
N TYR A 139 -17.44 34.59 -14.39
CA TYR A 139 -17.70 34.20 -12.99
C TYR A 139 -17.33 32.71 -12.71
N GLN A 140 -17.71 31.79 -13.59
CA GLN A 140 -17.46 30.37 -13.39
C GLN A 140 -15.96 30.06 -13.48
N GLN A 141 -15.27 30.65 -14.44
CA GLN A 141 -13.82 30.54 -14.62
C GLN A 141 -13.04 31.07 -13.40
N LYS A 142 -13.50 32.19 -12.82
CA LYS A 142 -12.93 32.71 -11.57
C LYS A 142 -13.09 31.73 -10.43
N MET A 143 -14.25 31.08 -10.28
CA MET A 143 -14.45 30.06 -9.22
C MET A 143 -13.56 28.84 -9.42
N ILE A 144 -13.45 28.34 -10.65
CA ILE A 144 -12.52 27.25 -10.96
C ILE A 144 -11.07 27.67 -10.65
N TRP A 145 -10.68 28.87 -11.06
CA TRP A 145 -9.35 29.42 -10.82
C TRP A 145 -9.01 29.51 -9.33
N TYR A 146 -9.89 30.12 -8.52
CA TYR A 146 -9.66 30.28 -7.09
C TYR A 146 -9.52 28.92 -6.41
N ASN A 147 -10.42 27.98 -6.74
CA ASN A 147 -10.37 26.63 -6.22
C ASN A 147 -9.09 25.89 -6.66
N ALA A 148 -8.72 25.96 -7.93
CA ALA A 148 -7.53 25.32 -8.45
C ALA A 148 -6.24 25.92 -7.85
N ARG A 149 -6.18 27.23 -7.66
CA ARG A 149 -5.01 27.91 -7.10
C ARG A 149 -4.81 27.62 -5.61
N GLN A 150 -5.88 27.66 -4.81
CA GLN A 150 -5.78 27.31 -3.40
C GLN A 150 -5.39 25.85 -3.22
N LYS A 151 -6.00 24.93 -4.01
CA LYS A 151 -5.63 23.52 -3.99
C LYS A 151 -4.17 23.30 -4.41
N PHE A 152 -3.72 23.96 -5.49
CA PHE A 152 -2.33 23.87 -5.94
C PHE A 152 -1.34 24.24 -4.84
N LEU A 153 -1.55 25.36 -4.18
CA LEU A 153 -0.66 25.83 -3.12
C LEU A 153 -0.66 24.89 -1.92
N ASN A 154 -1.84 24.39 -1.53
CA ASN A 154 -2.00 23.46 -0.43
C ASN A 154 -1.32 22.10 -0.70
N ASP A 155 -1.60 21.51 -1.84
CA ASP A 155 -1.05 20.19 -2.21
C ASP A 155 0.47 20.28 -2.47
N TYR A 156 0.95 21.41 -3.00
CA TYR A 156 2.37 21.65 -3.23
C TYR A 156 3.13 21.87 -1.92
N GLU A 157 2.52 22.56 -0.94
CA GLU A 157 3.06 22.68 0.41
C GLU A 157 3.18 21.29 1.08
N GLU A 158 2.12 20.49 1.00
CA GLU A 158 2.13 19.14 1.54
C GLU A 158 3.23 18.27 0.90
N TYR A 159 3.41 18.40 -0.42
CA TYR A 159 4.46 17.69 -1.16
C TYR A 159 5.88 18.11 -0.73
N LEU A 160 6.13 19.40 -0.46
CA LEU A 160 7.43 19.92 -0.10
C LEU A 160 7.73 19.89 1.40
N ARG A 161 6.71 19.80 2.26
CA ARG A 161 6.86 19.80 3.72
C ARG A 161 7.90 18.82 4.26
N PRO A 162 7.99 17.56 3.77
CA PRO A 162 9.01 16.61 4.23
C PRO A 162 10.44 17.03 3.87
N SER A 163 10.60 17.92 2.88
CA SER A 163 11.92 18.43 2.43
C SER A 163 12.35 19.70 3.17
N GLY A 164 11.49 20.27 4.02
CA GLY A 164 11.75 21.53 4.73
C GLY A 164 11.87 22.75 3.79
N ILE A 165 11.24 22.67 2.63
CA ILE A 165 11.25 23.76 1.64
C ILE A 165 9.95 24.55 1.75
N ASP A 166 10.05 25.84 1.98
CA ASP A 166 8.89 26.72 2.00
C ASP A 166 8.32 26.95 0.61
N VAL A 167 7.01 26.82 0.48
CA VAL A 167 6.29 27.13 -0.76
C VAL A 167 6.08 28.64 -0.84
N PRO A 168 6.53 29.30 -1.92
CA PRO A 168 6.16 30.69 -2.17
C PRO A 168 4.64 30.86 -2.23
N ASP A 169 4.15 31.95 -1.66
CA ASP A 169 2.75 32.34 -1.76
C ASP A 169 1.73 31.50 -0.95
N VAL A 170 2.16 30.62 -0.03
CA VAL A 170 1.24 29.87 0.87
C VAL A 170 0.21 30.80 1.53
N GLY A 171 0.62 32.00 1.94
CA GLY A 171 -0.29 33.00 2.48
C GLY A 171 -1.45 33.40 1.54
N LYS A 172 -1.33 33.15 0.24
CA LYS A 172 -2.42 33.40 -0.73
C LYS A 172 -3.52 32.34 -0.70
N ILE A 173 -3.31 31.16 -0.10
CA ILE A 173 -4.35 30.13 0.02
C ILE A 173 -5.61 30.76 0.63
N ARG A 174 -5.45 31.40 1.79
CA ARG A 174 -6.57 32.05 2.49
C ARG A 174 -7.20 33.19 1.68
N SER A 175 -6.40 33.90 0.90
CA SER A 175 -6.94 34.94 0.01
C SER A 175 -7.84 34.35 -1.08
N TYR A 176 -7.44 33.25 -1.72
CA TYR A 176 -8.30 32.58 -2.70
C TYR A 176 -9.56 31.98 -2.06
N GLN A 177 -9.44 31.44 -0.86
CA GLN A 177 -10.57 30.91 -0.11
C GLN A 177 -11.55 32.01 0.25
N ASN A 178 -11.09 33.20 0.71
CA ASN A 178 -11.95 34.34 0.95
C ASN A 178 -12.72 34.78 -0.32
N LEU A 179 -12.02 34.79 -1.48
CA LEU A 179 -12.68 35.10 -2.75
C LEU A 179 -13.76 34.07 -3.13
N ILE A 180 -13.58 32.80 -2.77
CA ILE A 180 -14.62 31.76 -2.94
C ILE A 180 -15.79 32.06 -2.01
N LEU A 181 -15.54 32.33 -0.73
CA LEU A 181 -16.60 32.63 0.26
C LEU A 181 -17.43 33.83 -0.14
N GLU A 182 -16.79 34.92 -0.59
CA GLU A 182 -17.44 36.15 -1.02
C GLU A 182 -18.32 35.97 -2.27
N ASN A 183 -18.01 34.98 -3.10
CA ASN A 183 -18.65 34.76 -4.40
C ASN A 183 -19.55 33.51 -4.45
N THR A 184 -19.71 32.77 -3.37
CA THR A 184 -20.58 31.60 -3.33
C THR A 184 -21.65 31.73 -2.25
N PRO A 185 -22.86 31.16 -2.45
CA PRO A 185 -23.87 31.13 -1.41
C PRO A 185 -23.40 30.44 -0.14
N GLU A 186 -23.69 31.01 1.02
CA GLU A 186 -23.28 30.48 2.34
C GLU A 186 -23.73 29.02 2.57
N ASN A 187 -24.86 28.63 1.98
CA ASN A 187 -25.40 27.28 2.09
C ASN A 187 -24.86 26.30 1.01
N SER A 188 -24.03 26.77 0.08
CA SER A 188 -23.40 25.87 -0.91
C SER A 188 -22.36 24.98 -0.24
N ILE A 189 -22.21 23.73 -0.75
CA ILE A 189 -21.24 22.76 -0.24
C ILE A 189 -19.83 23.34 -0.25
N LEU A 190 -19.45 24.04 -1.34
CA LEU A 190 -18.12 24.64 -1.48
C LEU A 190 -17.88 25.71 -0.42
N ASN A 191 -18.84 26.62 -0.17
CA ASN A 191 -18.73 27.70 0.83
C ASN A 191 -18.56 27.09 2.23
N ARG A 192 -19.43 26.15 2.61
CA ARG A 192 -19.35 25.46 3.90
C ARG A 192 -18.06 24.70 4.07
N HIS A 193 -17.59 24.01 3.02
CA HIS A 193 -16.30 23.31 3.05
C HIS A 193 -15.14 24.27 3.34
N ILE A 194 -15.06 25.40 2.62
CA ILE A 194 -14.01 26.40 2.86
C ILE A 194 -14.12 27.00 4.28
N THR A 195 -15.34 27.24 4.75
CA THR A 195 -15.56 27.70 6.13
C THR A 195 -15.02 26.71 7.16
N ILE A 196 -15.26 25.43 6.96
CA ILE A 196 -14.69 24.34 7.80
C ILE A 196 -13.17 24.34 7.74
N MET A 197 -12.57 24.51 6.55
CA MET A 197 -11.11 24.62 6.43
C MET A 197 -10.54 25.81 7.22
N HIS A 198 -11.24 26.94 7.23
CA HIS A 198 -10.84 28.10 8.06
C HIS A 198 -10.91 27.78 9.55
N MET A 199 -11.96 27.07 10.01
CA MET A 199 -12.06 26.63 11.40
C MET A 199 -10.89 25.71 11.78
N ILE A 200 -10.55 24.77 10.90
CA ILE A 200 -9.40 23.86 11.09
C ILE A 200 -8.08 24.63 11.21
N TRP A 201 -7.85 25.62 10.35
CA TRP A 201 -6.62 26.41 10.37
C TRP A 201 -6.53 27.37 11.56
N ASP A 202 -7.68 27.76 12.11
CA ASP A 202 -7.77 28.61 13.29
C ASP A 202 -7.83 27.77 14.59
N ASP A 203 -7.49 26.45 14.53
CA ASP A 203 -7.52 25.49 15.64
C ASP A 203 -8.90 25.34 16.32
N ARG A 204 -9.99 25.69 15.62
CA ARG A 204 -11.37 25.60 16.10
C ARG A 204 -11.96 24.22 15.78
N TRP A 205 -11.32 23.17 16.26
CA TRP A 205 -11.62 21.79 15.87
C TRP A 205 -13.02 21.30 16.24
N GLU A 206 -13.54 21.66 17.42
CA GLU A 206 -14.90 21.27 17.83
C GLU A 206 -15.97 21.96 16.97
N GLU A 207 -15.78 23.23 16.63
CA GLU A 207 -16.71 23.93 15.73
C GLU A 207 -16.65 23.35 14.30
N ALA A 208 -15.46 23.00 13.83
CA ALA A 208 -15.27 22.33 12.55
C ALA A 208 -15.98 20.96 12.53
N TYR A 209 -15.89 20.21 13.64
CA TYR A 209 -16.56 18.93 13.81
C TYR A 209 -18.07 19.07 13.67
N ASP A 210 -18.67 19.97 14.42
CA ASP A 210 -20.13 20.18 14.43
C ASP A 210 -20.63 20.67 13.08
N GLU A 211 -19.92 21.62 12.47
CA GLU A 211 -20.33 22.20 11.17
C GLU A 211 -20.20 21.15 10.05
N ASN A 212 -19.11 20.38 10.03
CA ASN A 212 -18.92 19.36 9.01
C ASN A 212 -19.95 18.22 9.15
N LEU A 213 -20.33 17.86 10.38
CA LEU A 213 -21.38 16.88 10.61
C LEU A 213 -22.72 17.34 10.03
N ARG A 214 -23.10 18.63 10.22
CA ARG A 214 -24.31 19.21 9.59
C ARG A 214 -24.24 19.19 8.06
N VAL A 215 -23.05 19.35 7.48
CA VAL A 215 -22.88 19.21 6.02
C VAL A 215 -23.14 17.77 5.59
N ILE A 216 -22.52 16.82 6.27
CA ILE A 216 -22.64 15.39 5.95
C ILE A 216 -24.10 14.91 6.01
N GLU A 217 -24.85 15.32 7.03
CA GLU A 217 -26.28 14.99 7.20
C GLU A 217 -27.15 15.40 6.02
N GLY A 218 -26.77 16.45 5.30
CA GLY A 218 -27.48 16.95 4.12
C GLY A 218 -27.05 16.30 2.79
N LEU A 219 -26.03 15.43 2.79
CA LEU A 219 -25.47 14.87 1.57
C LEU A 219 -26.02 13.48 1.24
N ASN A 220 -26.05 13.18 -0.06
CA ASN A 220 -26.29 11.81 -0.53
C ASN A 220 -25.06 10.93 -0.19
N PRO A 221 -25.24 9.80 0.55
CA PRO A 221 -24.15 8.91 0.94
C PRO A 221 -23.34 8.30 -0.22
N HIS A 222 -23.83 8.39 -1.46
CA HIS A 222 -23.14 7.90 -2.67
C HIS A 222 -22.52 9.04 -3.50
N SER A 223 -22.52 10.27 -2.98
CA SER A 223 -21.93 11.42 -3.68
C SER A 223 -20.46 11.59 -3.36
N ARG A 224 -19.70 12.14 -4.32
CA ARG A 224 -18.29 12.51 -4.09
C ARG A 224 -18.14 13.51 -2.93
N ASP A 225 -19.08 14.44 -2.79
CA ASP A 225 -19.04 15.40 -1.69
C ASP A 225 -19.17 14.71 -0.33
N TYR A 226 -19.99 13.66 -0.24
CA TYR A 226 -20.09 12.86 0.97
C TYR A 226 -18.74 12.18 1.30
N ALA A 227 -18.08 11.56 0.30
CA ALA A 227 -16.77 10.94 0.51
C ALA A 227 -15.73 11.97 0.99
N VAL A 228 -15.70 13.15 0.38
CA VAL A 228 -14.80 14.25 0.78
C VAL A 228 -15.09 14.72 2.21
N GLN A 229 -16.36 15.00 2.55
CA GLN A 229 -16.68 15.53 3.87
C GLN A 229 -16.48 14.48 4.98
N THR A 230 -16.78 13.21 4.73
CA THR A 230 -16.49 12.12 5.67
C THR A 230 -14.98 11.88 5.84
N TYR A 231 -14.17 12.08 4.79
CA TYR A 231 -12.72 12.07 4.93
C TYR A 231 -12.24 13.18 5.88
N TRP A 232 -12.70 14.41 5.68
CA TRP A 232 -12.36 15.55 6.54
C TRP A 232 -12.89 15.39 7.96
N GLN A 233 -14.06 14.75 8.15
CA GLN A 233 -14.56 14.44 9.49
C GLN A 233 -13.61 13.50 10.23
N GLY A 234 -13.08 12.49 9.55
CA GLY A 234 -12.06 11.61 10.12
C GLY A 234 -10.78 12.37 10.48
N PHE A 235 -10.34 13.31 9.64
CA PHE A 235 -9.18 14.16 9.92
C PHE A 235 -9.40 15.09 11.13
N ILE A 236 -10.60 15.66 11.26
CA ILE A 236 -10.99 16.46 12.43
C ILE A 236 -10.98 15.58 13.69
N CYS A 237 -11.57 14.39 13.63
CA CYS A 237 -11.56 13.43 14.75
C CYS A 237 -10.14 13.04 15.16
N GLU A 238 -9.22 12.88 14.21
CA GLU A 238 -7.81 12.60 14.49
C GLU A 238 -7.17 13.70 15.35
N ASN A 239 -7.41 14.96 14.99
CA ASN A 239 -6.88 16.10 15.74
C ASN A 239 -7.57 16.28 17.11
N LEU A 240 -8.83 15.92 17.22
CA LEU A 240 -9.58 15.87 18.48
C LEU A 240 -9.25 14.63 19.35
N LYS A 241 -8.40 13.70 18.85
CA LYS A 241 -8.06 12.44 19.53
C LYS A 241 -9.27 11.52 19.75
N ARG A 242 -10.24 11.56 18.85
CA ARG A 242 -11.40 10.68 18.82
C ARG A 242 -11.10 9.49 17.92
N ASP A 243 -10.23 8.59 18.42
CA ASP A 243 -9.60 7.55 17.59
C ASP A 243 -10.58 6.57 16.95
N ASP A 244 -11.65 6.19 17.64
CA ASP A 244 -12.65 5.28 17.10
C ASP A 244 -13.50 5.96 16.02
N GLU A 245 -13.90 7.22 16.26
CA GLU A 245 -14.70 7.98 15.29
C GLU A 245 -13.91 8.25 14.01
N LYS A 246 -12.60 8.54 14.09
CA LYS A 246 -11.81 8.83 12.88
C LYS A 246 -11.79 7.65 11.91
N ILE A 247 -11.61 6.42 12.41
CA ILE A 247 -11.62 5.20 11.59
C ILE A 247 -12.98 5.01 10.95
N MET A 248 -14.06 5.12 11.73
CA MET A 248 -15.44 5.02 11.24
C MET A 248 -15.71 6.00 10.07
N TRP A 249 -15.27 7.26 10.21
CA TRP A 249 -15.48 8.27 9.17
C TRP A 249 -14.67 8.02 7.91
N TRP A 250 -13.40 7.61 8.05
CA TRP A 250 -12.60 7.23 6.89
C TRP A 250 -13.11 5.96 6.20
N VAL A 251 -13.66 5.00 6.95
CA VAL A 251 -14.33 3.83 6.36
C VAL A 251 -15.53 4.25 5.52
N LYS A 252 -16.38 5.15 6.01
CA LYS A 252 -17.51 5.69 5.23
C LYS A 252 -17.05 6.38 3.94
N SER A 253 -15.98 7.15 4.03
CA SER A 253 -15.35 7.78 2.87
C SER A 253 -14.82 6.73 1.88
N ALA A 254 -14.06 5.74 2.35
CA ALA A 254 -13.50 4.69 1.51
C ALA A 254 -14.58 3.86 0.81
N ILE A 255 -15.65 3.49 1.51
CA ILE A 255 -16.80 2.76 0.93
C ILE A 255 -17.42 3.57 -0.22
N CYS A 256 -17.66 4.87 -0.01
CA CYS A 256 -18.22 5.74 -1.03
C CYS A 256 -17.28 5.86 -2.25
N ASP A 257 -15.97 6.01 -2.02
CA ASP A 257 -14.96 6.08 -3.08
C ASP A 257 -14.93 4.79 -3.90
N ILE A 258 -14.93 3.61 -3.25
CA ILE A 258 -14.89 2.31 -3.93
C ILE A 258 -16.15 2.10 -4.75
N GLN A 259 -17.34 2.41 -4.18
CA GLN A 259 -18.62 2.30 -4.89
C GLN A 259 -18.72 3.27 -6.08
N GLY A 260 -18.04 4.43 -6.00
CA GLY A 260 -17.90 5.37 -7.10
C GLY A 260 -16.80 5.02 -8.10
N ALA A 261 -16.04 3.93 -7.87
CA ALA A 261 -14.82 3.59 -8.60
C ALA A 261 -13.82 4.76 -8.65
N ILE A 262 -13.69 5.49 -7.54
CA ILE A 262 -12.75 6.62 -7.40
C ILE A 262 -11.36 6.06 -7.07
N LYS A 263 -10.38 6.36 -7.93
CA LYS A 263 -9.00 5.86 -7.83
C LYS A 263 -8.02 6.89 -7.23
N ASP A 264 -8.40 8.15 -7.20
CA ASP A 264 -7.68 9.21 -6.48
C ASP A 264 -8.29 9.40 -5.08
N ASN A 265 -8.15 8.38 -4.22
CA ASN A 265 -8.66 8.42 -2.85
C ASN A 265 -7.53 8.43 -1.82
N ALA A 266 -7.83 8.96 -0.63
CA ALA A 266 -6.90 9.01 0.50
C ALA A 266 -7.29 8.06 1.64
N SER A 267 -8.56 7.67 1.69
CA SER A 267 -9.18 7.08 2.88
C SER A 267 -8.60 5.73 3.22
N LEU A 268 -8.37 4.85 2.23
CA LEU A 268 -7.72 3.55 2.46
C LEU A 268 -6.31 3.69 3.04
N CYS A 269 -5.54 4.67 2.56
CA CYS A 269 -4.21 4.95 3.09
C CYS A 269 -4.31 5.43 4.55
N SER A 270 -5.22 6.36 4.84
CA SER A 270 -5.42 6.89 6.20
C SER A 270 -5.85 5.80 7.18
N ILE A 271 -6.77 4.91 6.78
CA ILE A 271 -7.15 3.76 7.60
C ILE A 271 -5.94 2.85 7.83
N ALA A 272 -5.22 2.48 6.78
CA ALA A 272 -4.09 1.56 6.87
C ALA A 272 -2.98 2.04 7.83
N VAL A 273 -2.69 3.34 7.80
CA VAL A 273 -1.68 3.96 8.69
C VAL A 273 -2.13 3.96 10.15
N ASN A 274 -3.44 4.02 10.39
CA ASN A 274 -4.02 4.10 11.73
C ASN A 274 -4.43 2.75 12.33
N LEU A 275 -4.45 1.68 11.54
CA LEU A 275 -4.61 0.31 12.02
C LEU A 275 -3.28 -0.22 12.57
N THR A 276 -2.99 0.15 13.83
CA THR A 276 -1.68 -0.12 14.46
C THR A 276 -1.67 -1.38 15.35
N ALA A 277 -2.84 -1.95 15.64
CA ALA A 277 -2.91 -3.16 16.45
C ALA A 277 -2.30 -4.36 15.68
N PRO A 278 -1.60 -5.28 16.37
CA PRO A 278 -1.01 -6.45 15.73
C PRO A 278 -2.02 -7.32 14.98
N GLU A 279 -3.26 -7.32 15.42
CA GLU A 279 -4.39 -8.09 14.86
C GLU A 279 -4.87 -7.49 13.54
N ASP A 280 -4.69 -6.18 13.34
CA ASP A 280 -5.14 -5.43 12.15
C ASP A 280 -4.08 -5.36 11.04
N THR A 281 -2.90 -5.95 11.25
CA THR A 281 -1.79 -5.84 10.29
C THR A 281 -2.13 -6.40 8.91
N ASP A 282 -2.95 -7.43 8.82
CA ASP A 282 -3.42 -8.01 7.56
C ASP A 282 -4.29 -7.00 6.78
N ARG A 283 -5.22 -6.33 7.46
CA ARG A 283 -6.05 -5.27 6.88
C ARG A 283 -5.22 -4.06 6.49
N ALA A 284 -4.38 -3.57 7.39
CA ALA A 284 -3.50 -2.43 7.11
C ALA A 284 -2.66 -2.66 5.86
N PHE A 285 -2.06 -3.84 5.74
CA PHE A 285 -1.27 -4.23 4.58
C PHE A 285 -2.12 -4.35 3.30
N ARG A 286 -3.31 -4.96 3.38
CA ARG A 286 -4.26 -5.04 2.26
C ARG A 286 -4.66 -3.65 1.78
N TYR A 287 -5.04 -2.75 2.69
CA TYR A 287 -5.56 -1.42 2.35
C TYR A 287 -4.47 -0.51 1.76
N ILE A 288 -3.25 -0.53 2.33
CA ILE A 288 -2.15 0.29 1.77
C ILE A 288 -1.74 -0.20 0.38
N ARG A 289 -1.76 -1.52 0.13
CA ARG A 289 -1.47 -2.10 -1.17
C ARG A 289 -2.51 -1.68 -2.21
N LEU A 290 -3.79 -1.81 -1.89
CA LEU A 290 -4.89 -1.38 -2.77
C LEU A 290 -4.82 0.13 -3.05
N SER A 291 -4.53 0.94 -2.03
CA SER A 291 -4.33 2.38 -2.21
C SER A 291 -3.16 2.69 -3.16
N LEU A 292 -2.08 1.90 -3.11
CA LEU A 292 -0.96 2.05 -4.05
C LEU A 292 -1.36 1.62 -5.48
N GLU A 293 -2.07 0.51 -5.61
CA GLU A 293 -2.58 0.03 -6.91
C GLU A 293 -3.48 1.09 -7.56
N ASP A 294 -4.41 1.67 -6.80
CA ASP A 294 -5.27 2.75 -7.26
C ASP A 294 -4.47 4.02 -7.64
N ALA A 295 -3.52 4.43 -6.82
CA ALA A 295 -2.67 5.58 -7.11
C ALA A 295 -1.76 5.36 -8.35
N VAL A 296 -1.36 4.11 -8.61
CA VAL A 296 -0.62 3.74 -9.83
C VAL A 296 -1.53 3.76 -11.05
N PHE A 297 -2.72 3.19 -10.95
CA PHE A 297 -3.71 3.17 -12.03
C PHE A 297 -4.15 4.59 -12.42
N TYR A 298 -4.49 5.42 -11.44
CA TYR A 298 -4.86 6.82 -11.67
C TYR A 298 -3.70 7.67 -12.16
N ASN A 299 -2.46 7.29 -11.88
CA ASN A 299 -1.24 8.09 -12.10
C ASN A 299 -1.05 9.26 -11.11
N ALA A 300 -1.56 9.13 -9.87
CA ALA A 300 -1.43 10.12 -8.81
C ALA A 300 0.00 10.20 -8.26
N LYS A 301 0.77 11.25 -8.64
CA LYS A 301 2.19 11.39 -8.25
C LYS A 301 2.34 11.68 -6.76
N LEU A 302 1.58 12.64 -6.24
CA LEU A 302 1.61 13.01 -4.83
C LEU A 302 1.24 11.81 -3.95
N ARG A 303 0.15 11.10 -4.29
CA ARG A 303 -0.31 9.95 -3.53
C ARG A 303 0.71 8.82 -3.49
N LYS A 304 1.36 8.54 -4.62
CA LYS A 304 2.45 7.54 -4.66
C LYS A 304 3.61 7.87 -3.72
N VAL A 305 3.98 9.15 -3.64
CA VAL A 305 5.05 9.59 -2.72
C VAL A 305 4.61 9.41 -1.27
N GLN A 306 3.38 9.80 -0.92
CA GLN A 306 2.82 9.64 0.42
C GLN A 306 2.78 8.16 0.84
N ILE A 307 2.24 7.29 -0.02
CA ILE A 307 2.16 5.84 0.25
C ILE A 307 3.55 5.22 0.34
N ALA A 308 4.48 5.59 -0.56
CA ALA A 308 5.84 5.06 -0.56
C ALA A 308 6.62 5.39 0.73
N SER A 309 6.27 6.48 1.41
CA SER A 309 6.88 6.83 2.70
C SER A 309 6.39 5.97 3.87
N THR A 310 5.17 5.48 3.81
CA THR A 310 4.50 4.75 4.91
C THR A 310 4.47 3.24 4.70
N MET A 311 4.37 2.78 3.45
CA MET A 311 4.25 1.36 3.09
C MET A 311 5.35 0.46 3.70
N PRO A 312 6.66 0.85 3.74
CA PRO A 312 7.69 -0.01 4.33
C PRO A 312 7.47 -0.32 5.82
N TRP A 313 6.86 0.60 6.56
CA TRP A 313 6.54 0.39 7.98
C TRP A 313 5.40 -0.60 8.17
N ILE A 314 4.34 -0.46 7.37
CA ILE A 314 3.18 -1.36 7.39
C ILE A 314 3.59 -2.76 6.93
N GLU A 315 4.38 -2.87 5.85
CA GLU A 315 4.91 -4.13 5.35
C GLU A 315 5.78 -4.83 6.40
N LYS A 316 6.67 -4.08 7.06
CA LYS A 316 7.48 -4.62 8.15
C LYS A 316 6.61 -5.13 9.30
N ALA A 317 5.60 -4.35 9.72
CA ALA A 317 4.69 -4.77 10.79
C ALA A 317 3.94 -6.05 10.42
N TYR A 318 3.48 -6.16 9.17
CA TYR A 318 2.84 -7.36 8.61
C TYR A 318 3.77 -8.57 8.65
N ILE A 319 5.00 -8.43 8.14
CA ILE A 319 6.01 -9.51 8.13
C ILE A 319 6.32 -9.95 9.56
N ASP A 320 6.55 -9.00 10.48
CA ASP A 320 6.83 -9.26 11.88
C ASP A 320 5.65 -9.98 12.58
N ALA A 321 4.41 -9.63 12.24
CA ALA A 321 3.21 -10.28 12.76
C ALA A 321 3.10 -11.73 12.25
N LYS A 322 3.31 -11.97 10.96
CA LYS A 322 3.31 -13.31 10.37
C LYS A 322 4.42 -14.19 10.94
N GLU A 323 5.60 -13.62 11.15
CA GLU A 323 6.70 -14.34 11.78
C GLU A 323 6.39 -14.72 13.24
N ARG A 324 5.77 -13.80 14.02
CA ARG A 324 5.31 -14.10 15.38
C ARG A 324 4.24 -15.19 15.38
N GLN A 325 3.24 -15.11 14.50
CA GLN A 325 2.20 -16.10 14.36
C GLN A 325 2.78 -17.48 14.02
N SER A 326 3.71 -17.54 13.07
CA SER A 326 4.41 -18.77 12.69
C SER A 326 5.19 -19.38 13.86
N LYS A 327 5.90 -18.55 14.65
CA LYS A 327 6.61 -18.98 15.86
C LYS A 327 5.66 -19.52 16.94
N VAL A 328 4.48 -18.90 17.12
CA VAL A 328 3.46 -19.36 18.07
C VAL A 328 2.88 -20.71 17.62
N ILE A 329 2.50 -20.83 16.36
CA ILE A 329 2.01 -22.09 15.77
C ILE A 329 3.08 -23.19 15.93
N GLY A 330 4.35 -22.88 15.65
CA GLY A 330 5.46 -23.82 15.84
C GLY A 330 5.62 -24.28 17.30
N LYS A 331 5.45 -23.38 18.28
CA LYS A 331 5.45 -23.73 19.71
C LYS A 331 4.28 -24.63 20.09
N TYR A 332 3.06 -24.30 19.67
CA TYR A 332 1.88 -25.14 19.95
C TYR A 332 2.00 -26.52 19.28
N LEU A 333 2.52 -26.56 18.07
CA LEU A 333 2.78 -27.81 17.37
C LEU A 333 3.80 -28.65 18.15
N MET A 334 4.88 -28.03 18.65
CA MET A 334 5.89 -28.72 19.46
C MET A 334 5.27 -29.24 20.77
N ILE A 335 4.41 -28.46 21.44
CA ILE A 335 3.73 -28.87 22.66
C ILE A 335 2.76 -30.04 22.38
N THR A 336 1.99 -29.97 21.29
CA THR A 336 1.08 -31.07 20.92
C THR A 336 1.83 -32.35 20.54
N VAL A 337 2.97 -32.23 19.83
CA VAL A 337 3.83 -33.38 19.54
C VAL A 337 4.41 -33.97 20.84
N VAL A 338 4.91 -33.13 21.75
CA VAL A 338 5.43 -33.59 23.05
C VAL A 338 4.31 -34.22 23.89
N ALA A 339 3.11 -33.62 23.94
CA ALA A 339 1.96 -34.17 24.64
C ALA A 339 1.51 -35.50 24.05
N ALA A 340 1.49 -35.63 22.70
CA ALA A 340 1.19 -36.87 22.01
C ALA A 340 2.23 -37.97 22.31
N LEU A 341 3.50 -37.59 22.35
CA LEU A 341 4.59 -38.53 22.73
C LEU A 341 4.48 -38.96 24.22
N LEU A 342 4.14 -38.03 25.11
CA LEU A 342 3.88 -38.32 26.54
C LEU A 342 2.67 -39.21 26.71
N LEU A 343 1.57 -38.97 26.00
CA LEU A 343 0.37 -39.81 26.01
C LEU A 343 0.67 -41.20 25.45
N LEU A 344 1.48 -41.25 24.37
CA LEU A 344 1.95 -42.52 23.82
C LEU A 344 2.83 -43.28 24.82
N ALA A 345 3.78 -42.59 25.46
CA ALA A 345 4.64 -43.19 26.50
C ALA A 345 3.80 -43.66 27.70
N PHE A 346 2.78 -42.87 28.11
CA PHE A 346 1.86 -43.28 29.17
C PHE A 346 0.99 -44.47 28.76
N ALA A 347 0.49 -44.51 27.52
CA ALA A 347 -0.25 -45.62 26.96
C ALA A 347 0.62 -46.89 26.90
N ILE A 348 1.89 -46.75 26.45
CA ILE A 348 2.87 -47.85 26.43
C ILE A 348 3.12 -48.35 27.87
N ALA A 349 3.35 -47.46 28.83
CA ALA A 349 3.55 -47.81 30.24
C ALA A 349 2.33 -48.51 30.84
N ALA A 350 1.12 -48.02 30.55
CA ALA A 350 -0.14 -48.66 31.00
C ALA A 350 -0.34 -50.04 30.38
N VAL A 351 -0.01 -50.20 29.08
CA VAL A 351 -0.06 -51.50 28.41
C VAL A 351 1.00 -52.45 28.97
N GLN A 352 2.23 -51.98 29.25
CA GLN A 352 3.29 -52.82 29.87
C GLN A 352 2.91 -53.25 31.29
N LEU A 353 2.26 -52.36 32.09
CA LEU A 353 1.74 -52.72 33.41
C LEU A 353 0.60 -53.74 33.32
N HIS A 354 -0.25 -53.62 32.29
CA HIS A 354 -1.34 -54.57 32.04
C HIS A 354 -0.80 -55.94 31.61
N ILE A 355 0.24 -55.93 30.72
CA ILE A 355 0.92 -57.15 30.26
C ILE A 355 1.70 -57.84 31.39
N LYS A 356 2.37 -57.08 32.30
CA LYS A 356 3.00 -57.62 33.49
C LYS A 356 2.00 -58.33 34.41
N GLY A 357 0.74 -57.85 34.45
CA GLY A 357 -0.34 -58.47 35.24
C GLY A 357 -0.92 -59.78 34.64
N LYS A 358 -0.72 -60.00 33.34
CA LYS A 358 -1.25 -61.16 32.61
C LYS A 358 -0.20 -62.16 32.12
N LYS A 359 1.01 -62.14 32.68
CA LYS A 359 2.22 -62.79 32.14
C LYS A 359 2.27 -64.33 32.16
N THR A 360 1.18 -65.05 32.30
CA THR A 360 1.24 -66.54 32.35
C THR A 360 0.48 -67.28 31.27
N ALA A 361 -0.21 -66.68 30.33
CA ALA A 361 -1.02 -67.50 29.41
C ALA A 361 -1.00 -67.26 27.89
N MET A 362 -0.57 -66.11 27.30
CA MET A 362 -0.71 -65.96 25.83
C MET A 362 0.38 -65.05 25.24
N THR A 363 1.49 -65.58 24.79
CA THR A 363 2.68 -64.78 24.50
C THR A 363 2.90 -64.47 23.00
N ILE A 364 2.26 -65.04 22.08
CA ILE A 364 2.58 -64.89 20.65
C ILE A 364 1.55 -63.99 19.90
N GLU A 365 0.28 -64.17 20.17
CA GLU A 365 -0.78 -63.42 19.46
C GLU A 365 -0.84 -61.94 19.86
N LYS A 366 -0.50 -61.61 21.13
CA LYS A 366 -0.45 -60.24 21.64
C LYS A 366 0.73 -59.41 21.07
N LYS A 367 1.84 -60.02 20.73
CA LYS A 367 2.99 -59.31 20.12
C LYS A 367 2.66 -58.78 18.73
N ASN A 368 1.89 -59.50 17.93
CA ASN A 368 1.51 -59.05 16.58
C ASN A 368 0.49 -57.90 16.60
N ILE A 369 -0.41 -57.92 17.59
CA ILE A 369 -1.38 -56.81 17.78
C ILE A 369 -0.67 -55.51 18.20
N LEU A 370 0.33 -55.60 19.10
CA LEU A 370 1.08 -54.44 19.57
C LEU A 370 1.94 -53.82 18.47
N LEU A 371 2.49 -54.67 17.56
CA LEU A 371 3.28 -54.19 16.43
C LEU A 371 2.44 -53.43 15.41
N ALA A 372 1.22 -53.89 15.16
CA ALA A 372 0.29 -53.23 14.23
C ALA A 372 -0.18 -51.85 14.74
N GLU A 373 -0.44 -51.69 16.06
CA GLU A 373 -0.79 -50.41 16.66
C GLU A 373 0.35 -49.39 16.62
N SER A 374 1.57 -49.86 16.89
CA SER A 374 2.78 -49.01 16.82
C SER A 374 3.05 -48.50 15.40
N ASN A 375 2.92 -49.36 14.38
CA ASN A 375 3.11 -48.99 12.98
C ASN A 375 2.03 -47.97 12.49
N LYS A 376 0.81 -48.12 12.97
CA LYS A 376 -0.28 -47.18 12.67
C LYS A 376 -0.02 -45.80 13.28
N SER A 377 0.52 -45.76 14.49
CA SER A 377 0.86 -44.51 15.19
C SER A 377 2.04 -43.77 14.50
N ILE A 378 3.03 -44.52 14.02
CA ILE A 378 4.17 -43.93 13.27
C ILE A 378 3.67 -43.33 11.94
N ALA A 379 2.80 -44.04 11.21
CA ALA A 379 2.27 -43.56 9.94
C ALA A 379 1.43 -42.27 10.13
N MET A 380 0.67 -42.13 11.23
CA MET A 380 -0.05 -40.92 11.55
C MET A 380 0.87 -39.73 11.90
N THR A 381 1.98 -40.02 12.55
CA THR A 381 2.95 -38.96 12.92
C THR A 381 3.76 -38.46 11.71
N GLU A 382 4.11 -39.35 10.78
CA GLU A 382 4.75 -38.98 9.52
C GLU A 382 3.88 -38.08 8.63
N ASP A 383 2.55 -38.32 8.63
CA ASP A 383 1.63 -37.53 7.80
C ASP A 383 1.45 -36.10 8.32
N VAL A 384 1.41 -35.93 9.65
CA VAL A 384 1.33 -34.60 10.30
C VAL A 384 2.64 -33.80 10.06
N LEU A 385 3.80 -34.45 10.18
CA LEU A 385 5.09 -33.80 9.95
C LEU A 385 5.24 -33.35 8.48
N ARG A 386 4.74 -34.16 7.55
CA ARG A 386 4.76 -33.86 6.12
C ARG A 386 3.87 -32.65 5.75
N GLN A 387 2.67 -32.54 6.31
CA GLN A 387 1.78 -31.40 6.07
C GLN A 387 2.37 -30.08 6.60
N THR A 388 3.04 -30.15 7.75
CA THR A 388 3.67 -28.96 8.35
C THR A 388 4.86 -28.44 7.53
N ASN A 389 5.68 -29.35 6.99
CA ASN A 389 6.79 -28.98 6.11
C ASN A 389 6.31 -28.36 4.79
N LEU A 390 5.18 -28.85 4.23
CA LEU A 390 4.59 -28.26 3.01
C LEU A 390 4.10 -26.82 3.24
N ALA A 391 3.42 -26.56 4.33
CA ALA A 391 2.93 -25.21 4.66
C ALA A 391 4.09 -24.20 4.87
N LEU A 392 5.21 -24.66 5.43
CA LEU A 392 6.40 -23.81 5.62
C LEU A 392 7.10 -23.46 4.29
N VAL A 393 7.12 -24.40 3.33
CA VAL A 393 7.69 -24.17 2.00
C VAL A 393 6.86 -23.17 1.20
N GLU A 394 5.51 -23.28 1.24
CA GLU A 394 4.60 -22.35 0.57
C GLU A 394 4.71 -20.93 1.13
N ALA A 395 4.77 -20.77 2.45
CA ALA A 395 4.93 -19.46 3.10
C ALA A 395 6.25 -18.77 2.73
N ASN A 396 7.34 -19.53 2.55
CA ASN A 396 8.63 -18.98 2.13
C ASN A 396 8.66 -18.58 0.64
N ALA A 397 7.99 -19.34 -0.22
CA ALA A 397 7.89 -19.02 -1.65
C ALA A 397 7.09 -17.73 -1.89
N ALA A 398 5.95 -17.56 -1.21
CA ALA A 398 5.14 -16.36 -1.29
C ALA A 398 5.90 -15.08 -0.85
N LYS A 399 6.76 -15.18 0.16
CA LYS A 399 7.62 -14.09 0.64
C LYS A 399 8.61 -13.62 -0.43
N GLU A 400 9.23 -14.54 -1.17
CA GLU A 400 10.23 -14.22 -2.21
C GLU A 400 9.57 -13.57 -3.43
N GLU A 401 8.41 -14.08 -3.85
CA GLU A 401 7.63 -13.52 -4.97
C GLU A 401 7.19 -12.08 -4.67
N TYR A 402 6.75 -11.82 -3.45
CA TYR A 402 6.26 -10.51 -3.02
C TYR A 402 7.36 -9.44 -3.03
N LEU A 403 8.57 -9.81 -2.58
CA LEU A 403 9.73 -8.91 -2.59
C LEU A 403 10.18 -8.56 -4.01
N GLY A 404 10.12 -9.53 -4.92
CA GLY A 404 10.43 -9.34 -6.34
C GLY A 404 9.46 -8.37 -7.02
N LEU A 405 8.17 -8.50 -6.75
CA LEU A 405 7.12 -7.62 -7.28
C LEU A 405 7.29 -6.17 -6.78
N PHE A 406 7.52 -6.00 -5.48
CA PHE A 406 7.76 -4.68 -4.87
C PHE A 406 8.96 -3.95 -5.47
N LEU A 407 10.10 -4.64 -5.60
CA LEU A 407 11.31 -4.06 -6.20
C LEU A 407 11.11 -3.72 -7.68
N SER A 408 10.35 -4.52 -8.42
CA SER A 408 9.98 -4.23 -9.81
C SER A 408 9.11 -2.96 -9.93
N MET A 409 8.14 -2.78 -9.02
CA MET A 409 7.31 -1.57 -8.95
C MET A 409 8.15 -0.32 -8.63
N CYS A 410 9.07 -0.42 -7.68
CA CYS A 410 10.00 0.66 -7.32
C CYS A 410 10.90 1.05 -8.52
N SER A 411 11.37 0.08 -9.30
CA SER A 411 12.15 0.36 -10.51
C SER A 411 11.33 1.13 -11.55
N GLY A 412 10.09 0.72 -11.80
CA GLY A 412 9.18 1.41 -12.72
C GLY A 412 8.85 2.84 -12.29
N TYR A 413 8.76 3.07 -10.98
CA TYR A 413 8.58 4.40 -10.41
C TYR A 413 9.80 5.32 -10.65
N LEU A 414 11.00 4.83 -10.39
CA LEU A 414 12.24 5.57 -10.63
C LEU A 414 12.44 5.91 -12.11
N ASP A 415 11.98 5.07 -13.05
CA ASP A 415 12.02 5.35 -14.49
C ASP A 415 11.09 6.51 -14.89
N LYS A 416 9.94 6.61 -14.25
CA LYS A 416 9.01 7.73 -14.45
C LYS A 416 9.56 9.02 -13.87
N LEU A 417 10.11 8.98 -12.66
CA LEU A 417 10.75 10.13 -12.01
C LEU A 417 11.87 10.73 -12.86
N LYS A 418 12.74 9.90 -13.41
CA LYS A 418 13.84 10.35 -14.29
C LYS A 418 13.41 11.19 -15.49
N LYS A 419 12.15 11.00 -15.94
CA LYS A 419 11.58 11.74 -17.09
C LYS A 419 10.83 13.01 -16.67
N THR A 420 10.57 13.21 -15.39
CA THR A 420 9.58 14.18 -14.90
C THR A 420 10.19 15.27 -14.01
N ILE A 421 11.36 15.04 -13.41
CA ILE A 421 12.02 15.95 -12.47
C ILE A 421 13.43 16.37 -12.93
N SER A 422 14.01 17.41 -12.31
CA SER A 422 15.37 17.83 -12.59
C SER A 422 16.40 16.73 -12.25
N ARG A 423 17.57 16.79 -12.87
CA ARG A 423 18.64 15.82 -12.64
C ARG A 423 19.06 15.78 -11.17
N GLU A 424 19.17 16.94 -10.52
CA GLU A 424 19.57 17.05 -9.11
C GLU A 424 18.53 16.43 -8.17
N GLN A 425 17.24 16.66 -8.44
CA GLN A 425 16.14 16.07 -7.70
C GLN A 425 16.06 14.55 -7.89
N TYR A 426 16.30 14.08 -9.11
CA TYR A 426 16.34 12.64 -9.38
C TYR A 426 17.48 11.93 -8.64
N GLU A 427 18.68 12.54 -8.61
CA GLU A 427 19.84 12.00 -7.89
C GLU A 427 19.57 11.94 -6.36
N ALA A 428 18.89 12.94 -5.81
CA ALA A 428 18.47 12.95 -4.41
C ALA A 428 17.48 11.83 -4.10
N GLU A 429 16.47 11.64 -4.94
CA GLU A 429 15.47 10.57 -4.80
C GLU A 429 16.09 9.18 -4.98
N LEU A 430 17.00 9.02 -5.91
CA LEU A 430 17.73 7.77 -6.13
C LEU A 430 18.60 7.42 -4.89
N LYS A 431 19.25 8.41 -4.31
CA LYS A 431 20.05 8.24 -3.09
C LYS A 431 19.16 7.83 -1.89
N ASN A 432 17.99 8.43 -1.78
CA ASN A 432 17.01 8.10 -0.75
C ASN A 432 16.45 6.68 -0.94
N PHE A 433 16.16 6.29 -2.18
CA PHE A 433 15.75 4.93 -2.53
C PHE A 433 16.81 3.90 -2.11
N TYR A 434 18.09 4.15 -2.43
CA TYR A 434 19.16 3.23 -2.02
C TYR A 434 19.29 3.14 -0.51
N LYS A 435 19.20 4.26 0.19
CA LYS A 435 19.25 4.27 1.66
C LYS A 435 18.11 3.45 2.27
N THR A 436 16.90 3.61 1.72
CA THR A 436 15.72 2.86 2.18
C THR A 436 15.87 1.36 1.90
N PHE A 437 16.34 1.01 0.70
CA PHE A 437 16.62 -0.37 0.33
C PHE A 437 17.67 -1.00 1.26
N ASP A 438 18.81 -0.33 1.45
CA ASP A 438 19.91 -0.80 2.27
C ASP A 438 19.45 -1.05 3.72
N THR A 439 18.70 -0.10 4.29
CA THR A 439 18.18 -0.21 5.67
C THR A 439 17.20 -1.36 5.78
N SER A 440 16.27 -1.51 4.83
CA SER A 440 15.27 -2.57 4.84
C SER A 440 15.91 -3.94 4.65
N PHE A 441 16.88 -4.03 3.74
CA PHE A 441 17.61 -5.26 3.47
C PHE A 441 18.45 -5.72 4.67
N LEU A 442 19.22 -4.79 5.29
CA LEU A 442 20.03 -5.12 6.46
C LEU A 442 19.20 -5.37 7.71
N SER A 443 17.99 -4.85 7.80
CA SER A 443 17.03 -5.24 8.84
C SER A 443 16.58 -6.70 8.71
N LEU A 444 16.48 -7.21 7.47
CA LEU A 444 16.15 -8.62 7.19
C LEU A 444 17.37 -9.55 7.31
N TYR A 445 18.54 -9.03 6.96
CA TYR A 445 19.81 -9.77 6.92
C TYR A 445 20.93 -8.99 7.63
N PRO A 446 20.90 -8.88 8.97
CA PRO A 446 21.83 -8.00 9.72
C PRO A 446 23.30 -8.38 9.56
N THR A 447 23.60 -9.65 9.34
CA THR A 447 24.96 -10.18 9.18
C THR A 447 25.44 -10.24 7.74
N PHE A 448 24.62 -9.77 6.78
CA PHE A 448 24.90 -9.95 5.35
C PHE A 448 26.30 -9.47 4.94
N VAL A 449 26.73 -8.29 5.38
CA VAL A 449 28.03 -7.70 5.01
C VAL A 449 29.18 -8.52 5.56
N SER A 450 29.11 -8.97 6.81
CA SER A 450 30.12 -9.82 7.43
C SER A 450 30.19 -11.19 6.77
N ASP A 451 29.04 -11.81 6.51
CA ASP A 451 28.95 -13.13 5.91
C ASP A 451 29.38 -13.11 4.43
N PHE A 452 29.03 -12.02 3.71
CA PHE A 452 29.50 -11.80 2.35
C PHE A 452 31.03 -11.64 2.29
N ASN A 453 31.60 -10.85 3.18
CA ASN A 453 33.04 -10.66 3.29
C ASN A 453 33.79 -11.96 3.68
N ALA A 454 33.13 -12.85 4.41
CA ALA A 454 33.67 -14.17 4.72
C ALA A 454 33.81 -15.10 3.48
N LEU A 455 33.07 -14.80 2.41
CA LEU A 455 33.17 -15.53 1.13
C LEU A 455 34.29 -14.99 0.23
N LEU A 456 34.94 -13.87 0.58
CA LEU A 456 35.96 -13.20 -0.20
C LEU A 456 37.35 -13.35 0.39
N LYS A 457 38.37 -13.28 -0.47
CA LYS A 457 39.77 -13.22 -0.08
C LYS A 457 40.01 -11.98 0.78
N GLU A 458 40.91 -12.02 1.71
CA GLU A 458 41.15 -11.01 2.74
C GLU A 458 41.49 -9.61 2.15
N ASP A 459 42.29 -9.60 1.10
CA ASP A 459 42.68 -8.39 0.35
C ASP A 459 41.58 -7.81 -0.54
N SER A 460 40.52 -8.55 -0.74
CA SER A 460 39.40 -8.19 -1.62
C SER A 460 38.09 -7.97 -0.86
N ARG A 461 38.12 -7.94 0.46
CA ARG A 461 36.94 -7.67 1.29
C ARG A 461 36.42 -6.26 1.09
N VAL A 462 35.13 -6.15 1.02
CA VAL A 462 34.46 -4.85 0.85
C VAL A 462 34.54 -4.07 2.15
N VAL A 463 35.16 -2.88 2.08
CA VAL A 463 35.23 -1.90 3.17
C VAL A 463 34.28 -0.77 2.83
N LEU A 464 33.28 -0.55 3.67
CA LEU A 464 32.32 0.52 3.51
C LEU A 464 32.91 1.84 4.01
N LYS A 465 32.55 2.96 3.37
CA LYS A 465 32.90 4.30 3.81
C LYS A 465 32.04 4.71 5.01
N ASP A 466 32.52 5.69 5.79
CA ASP A 466 31.72 6.25 6.88
C ASP A 466 30.34 6.70 6.39
N SER A 467 29.28 6.22 7.06
CA SER A 467 27.87 6.45 6.73
C SER A 467 27.28 5.65 5.55
N GLU A 468 28.01 4.77 4.88
CA GLU A 468 27.51 3.92 3.80
C GLU A 468 27.03 2.56 4.38
N LEU A 469 25.77 2.21 4.13
CA LEU A 469 25.18 0.93 4.60
C LEU A 469 25.54 -0.22 3.67
N LEU A 470 25.40 -0.02 2.37
CA LEU A 470 25.82 -0.94 1.30
C LEU A 470 26.44 -0.12 0.17
N ASN A 471 27.53 -0.60 -0.42
CA ASN A 471 28.05 -0.08 -1.68
C ASN A 471 27.35 -0.74 -2.89
N THR A 472 27.73 -0.35 -4.10
CA THR A 472 27.14 -0.90 -5.33
C THR A 472 27.31 -2.41 -5.43
N GLU A 473 28.48 -2.93 -5.08
CA GLU A 473 28.75 -4.37 -5.13
C GLU A 473 27.83 -5.13 -4.18
N LEU A 474 27.75 -4.69 -2.94
CA LEU A 474 26.89 -5.32 -1.95
C LEU A 474 25.41 -5.24 -2.31
N ARG A 475 24.93 -4.11 -2.92
CA ARG A 475 23.55 -4.01 -3.40
C ARG A 475 23.24 -5.00 -4.51
N ILE A 476 24.21 -5.24 -5.43
CA ILE A 476 24.05 -6.25 -6.48
C ILE A 476 23.84 -7.63 -5.84
N PHE A 477 24.68 -7.99 -4.90
CA PHE A 477 24.60 -9.30 -4.26
C PHE A 477 23.46 -9.40 -3.22
N ALA A 478 23.01 -8.30 -2.65
CA ALA A 478 21.79 -8.23 -1.87
C ALA A 478 20.55 -8.55 -2.74
N LEU A 479 20.50 -8.03 -3.97
CA LEU A 479 19.44 -8.36 -4.92
C LEU A 479 19.49 -9.83 -5.36
N ILE A 480 20.70 -10.38 -5.57
CA ILE A 480 20.88 -11.81 -5.85
C ILE A 480 20.40 -12.66 -4.67
N LYS A 481 20.70 -12.25 -3.44
CA LYS A 481 20.19 -12.88 -2.22
C LYS A 481 18.65 -12.91 -2.17
N LEU A 482 18.02 -11.85 -2.64
CA LEU A 482 16.55 -11.75 -2.74
C LEU A 482 15.96 -12.50 -3.95
N GLY A 483 16.76 -13.25 -4.71
CA GLY A 483 16.31 -14.03 -5.86
C GLY A 483 16.34 -13.29 -7.20
N ILE A 484 16.74 -12.03 -7.24
CA ILE A 484 16.86 -11.25 -8.48
C ILE A 484 18.23 -11.52 -9.09
N THR A 485 18.34 -12.55 -9.93
CA THR A 485 19.62 -13.00 -10.48
C THR A 485 19.94 -12.44 -11.88
N GLN A 486 18.93 -11.97 -12.61
CA GLN A 486 19.13 -11.43 -13.95
C GLN A 486 19.80 -10.06 -13.93
N SER A 487 20.97 -9.96 -14.61
CA SER A 487 21.74 -8.72 -14.65
C SER A 487 20.97 -7.52 -15.25
N SER A 488 20.05 -7.77 -16.17
CA SER A 488 19.17 -6.73 -16.72
C SER A 488 18.21 -6.14 -15.67
N HIS A 489 17.64 -6.99 -14.82
CA HIS A 489 16.76 -6.54 -13.72
C HIS A 489 17.55 -5.78 -12.65
N ILE A 490 18.73 -6.30 -12.26
CA ILE A 490 19.63 -5.62 -11.32
C ILE A 490 20.08 -4.26 -11.88
N ALA A 491 20.44 -4.20 -13.14
CA ALA A 491 20.84 -2.96 -13.84
C ALA A 491 19.70 -1.92 -13.82
N SER A 492 18.48 -2.35 -14.12
CA SER A 492 17.29 -1.50 -14.06
C SER A 492 17.04 -0.94 -12.66
N LEU A 493 17.14 -1.78 -11.62
CA LEU A 493 16.94 -1.37 -10.22
C LEU A 493 18.04 -0.42 -9.73
N LEU A 494 19.31 -0.73 -10.02
CA LEU A 494 20.46 0.06 -9.56
C LEU A 494 20.88 1.17 -10.50
N ARG A 495 20.13 1.38 -11.60
CA ARG A 495 20.39 2.47 -12.58
C ARG A 495 21.78 2.44 -13.21
N TYR A 496 22.35 1.26 -13.37
CA TYR A 496 23.58 1.02 -14.08
C TYR A 496 23.34 0.38 -15.46
N SER A 497 24.37 0.40 -16.31
CA SER A 497 24.34 -0.40 -17.53
C SER A 497 24.43 -1.90 -17.20
N VAL A 498 23.85 -2.74 -18.04
CA VAL A 498 23.93 -4.19 -17.89
C VAL A 498 25.39 -4.65 -17.86
N ASN A 499 26.25 -4.03 -18.70
CA ASN A 499 27.67 -4.30 -18.73
C ASN A 499 28.37 -3.94 -17.40
N THR A 500 27.95 -2.85 -16.77
CA THR A 500 28.47 -2.44 -15.45
C THR A 500 28.16 -3.51 -14.41
N ILE A 501 26.93 -4.03 -14.40
CA ILE A 501 26.54 -5.12 -13.48
C ILE A 501 27.34 -6.39 -13.74
N TYR A 502 27.53 -6.76 -15.01
CA TYR A 502 28.37 -7.91 -15.36
C TYR A 502 29.82 -7.74 -14.85
N ASN A 503 30.40 -6.55 -15.00
CA ASN A 503 31.76 -6.28 -14.54
C ASN A 503 31.87 -6.43 -13.00
N TYR A 504 30.95 -5.83 -12.25
CA TYR A 504 30.94 -5.99 -10.79
C TYR A 504 30.78 -7.45 -10.36
N ARG A 505 29.85 -8.18 -10.98
CA ARG A 505 29.63 -9.60 -10.67
C ARG A 505 30.90 -10.43 -10.99
N ALA A 506 31.52 -10.19 -12.13
CA ALA A 506 32.75 -10.88 -12.54
C ALA A 506 33.91 -10.55 -11.60
N GLN A 507 34.07 -9.28 -11.21
CA GLN A 507 35.11 -8.83 -10.29
C GLN A 507 35.00 -9.51 -8.93
N VAL A 508 33.80 -9.50 -8.34
CA VAL A 508 33.55 -10.12 -7.04
C VAL A 508 33.69 -11.64 -7.10
N LYS A 509 33.20 -12.29 -8.16
CA LYS A 509 33.40 -13.72 -8.35
C LYS A 509 34.90 -14.12 -8.48
N ASN A 510 35.71 -13.26 -9.08
CA ASN A 510 37.17 -13.49 -9.15
C ASN A 510 37.84 -13.31 -7.79
N ALA A 511 37.26 -12.57 -6.89
CA ALA A 511 37.71 -12.37 -5.51
C ALA A 511 37.20 -13.43 -4.53
N ALA A 512 36.41 -14.39 -4.98
CA ALA A 512 35.90 -15.48 -4.15
C ALA A 512 37.00 -16.28 -3.48
N LEU A 513 36.80 -16.63 -2.20
CA LEU A 513 37.77 -17.42 -1.40
C LEU A 513 37.84 -18.86 -1.87
N SER A 514 36.73 -19.44 -2.32
CA SER A 514 36.65 -20.88 -2.70
C SER A 514 36.04 -21.05 -4.10
N ASP A 515 34.76 -21.36 -4.20
CA ASP A 515 34.10 -21.76 -5.45
C ASP A 515 33.56 -20.52 -6.22
N ARG A 516 34.29 -20.13 -7.27
CA ARG A 516 33.95 -19.01 -8.14
C ARG A 516 32.61 -19.22 -8.88
N GLU A 517 32.34 -20.46 -9.33
CA GLU A 517 31.14 -20.71 -10.16
C GLU A 517 29.87 -20.70 -9.32
N ASN A 518 29.94 -21.27 -8.13
CA ASN A 518 28.81 -21.33 -7.21
C ASN A 518 28.75 -20.15 -6.21
N PHE A 519 29.56 -19.10 -6.42
CA PHE A 519 29.62 -17.94 -5.50
C PHE A 519 28.26 -17.32 -5.24
N GLU A 520 27.43 -17.13 -6.27
CA GLU A 520 26.11 -16.55 -6.13
C GLU A 520 25.15 -17.46 -5.36
N ASP A 521 25.31 -18.77 -5.46
CA ASP A 521 24.55 -19.74 -4.68
C ASP A 521 24.94 -19.70 -3.20
N MET A 522 26.24 -19.49 -2.91
CA MET A 522 26.69 -19.26 -1.55
C MET A 522 26.11 -17.96 -0.98
N VAL A 523 26.08 -16.89 -1.76
CA VAL A 523 25.45 -15.63 -1.34
C VAL A 523 23.96 -15.82 -1.09
N ARG A 524 23.25 -16.58 -1.92
CA ARG A 524 21.82 -16.88 -1.69
C ARG A 524 21.59 -17.63 -0.37
N LYS A 525 22.55 -18.38 0.09
CA LYS A 525 22.50 -19.14 1.35
C LYS A 525 22.86 -18.32 2.59
N ILE A 526 23.40 -17.10 2.47
CA ILE A 526 23.70 -16.23 3.61
C ILE A 526 22.42 -16.04 4.45
N GLY A 527 22.49 -16.31 5.77
CA GLY A 527 21.36 -16.12 6.69
C GLY A 527 20.25 -17.18 6.56
N SER A 528 20.35 -18.17 5.69
CA SER A 528 19.50 -19.37 5.77
C SER A 528 20.06 -20.26 6.87
N LYS A 529 19.35 -20.41 7.98
CA LYS A 529 19.65 -21.48 8.95
C LYS A 529 19.42 -22.83 8.27
N ASN A 530 20.45 -23.65 8.25
CA ASN A 530 20.33 -25.08 7.93
C ASN A 530 19.31 -25.78 8.81
#